data_9e9e29fae8f98309dff4d859dd328c1a
#
_entry.id   9e9e29fae8f98309dff4d859dd328c1a
#
_cell.length_a   1.000
_cell.length_b   1.000
_cell.length_c   1.000
_cell.angle_alpha   90.00
_cell.angle_beta   90.00
_cell.angle_gamma   90.00
#
_symmetry.space_group_name_H-M   'P 1'
#
loop_
_entity.id
_entity.type
_entity.pdbx_description
1 polymer ?
#
loop_
_entity_poly.entity_id
_entity_poly.type
_entity_poly.pdbx_seq_one_letter_code
_entity_poly.pdbx_strand_id
1 'polypeptide(L)'
;MQEIIIGKNEAGQRFDKYLHKYFKEAPGSFIYKMLRKKNIELNGKKASGNEKLVEGDSIKLFMSEETIEKFKGSAVNVPVQKHSLNNSFDIRKNIIYENEDILLLNKPAGVLSQKSVPQDVSVNEMIIDYLLAEKKLTENELETFKPSVCNRLDRNTTGLITFGKTLKGIQELSLGFKERIFDKYYLAAVWGNIEKDALIDGYLKKDSKSNKVSISKTPSEDGESSYIKTYYEPVAHGMISDNNKNYPVTLLRIKLITGKTHQIRAHLASINHGIMGDDKYGNRSRNEYLKKAYKIKYQLLHSYELTFNYDDRLDALNKLAGETVKCPPHKIYEQLFDWR
;
A
#
# COMPACT_ATOMS: atom_id res chain seq x y z
N MET A 1 12.30 -20.89 -32.62
CA MET A 1 12.39 -21.42 -31.24
C MET A 1 12.90 -20.31 -30.34
N GLN A 2 12.19 -20.02 -29.27
CA GLN A 2 12.61 -19.04 -28.28
C GLN A 2 12.79 -19.75 -26.94
N GLU A 3 13.80 -19.36 -26.18
CA GLU A 3 14.05 -19.84 -24.83
C GLU A 3 13.95 -18.67 -23.84
N ILE A 4 13.28 -18.92 -22.70
CA ILE A 4 13.11 -17.95 -21.63
C ILE A 4 13.66 -18.58 -20.36
N ILE A 5 14.57 -17.89 -19.70
CA ILE A 5 15.09 -18.31 -18.41
C ILE A 5 14.32 -17.57 -17.31
N ILE A 6 13.79 -18.32 -16.37
CA ILE A 6 13.04 -17.78 -15.25
C ILE A 6 13.98 -17.08 -14.28
N GLY A 7 13.71 -15.81 -14.07
CA GLY A 7 14.43 -14.98 -13.10
C GLY A 7 13.84 -15.05 -11.68
N LYS A 8 14.48 -14.36 -10.75
CA LYS A 8 14.09 -14.28 -9.34
C LYS A 8 12.63 -13.81 -9.16
N ASN A 9 12.18 -12.88 -10.02
CA ASN A 9 10.84 -12.26 -9.93
C ASN A 9 9.71 -13.11 -10.54
N GLU A 10 10.04 -14.09 -11.38
CA GLU A 10 9.10 -15.03 -11.95
C GLU A 10 9.01 -16.33 -11.15
N ALA A 11 10.07 -16.66 -10.40
CA ALA A 11 10.11 -17.84 -9.54
C ALA A 11 8.99 -17.81 -8.49
N GLY A 12 8.49 -19.00 -8.13
CA GLY A 12 7.39 -19.14 -7.18
C GLY A 12 5.99 -19.02 -7.78
N GLN A 13 5.85 -18.59 -9.03
CA GLN A 13 4.57 -18.59 -9.76
C GLN A 13 4.24 -19.99 -10.29
N ARG A 14 2.94 -20.26 -10.46
CA ARG A 14 2.53 -21.43 -11.25
C ARG A 14 2.82 -21.18 -12.72
N PHE A 15 3.27 -22.20 -13.41
CA PHE A 15 3.68 -22.11 -14.82
C PHE A 15 2.55 -21.63 -15.75
N ASP A 16 1.33 -22.12 -15.59
CA ASP A 16 0.19 -21.63 -16.36
C ASP A 16 -0.08 -20.14 -16.13
N LYS A 17 0.04 -19.67 -14.87
CA LYS A 17 -0.14 -18.24 -14.53
C LYS A 17 0.93 -17.36 -15.15
N TYR A 18 2.17 -17.83 -15.17
CA TYR A 18 3.27 -17.15 -15.86
C TYR A 18 2.97 -17.06 -17.38
N LEU A 19 2.59 -18.18 -18.03
CA LEU A 19 2.28 -18.21 -19.45
C LEU A 19 1.11 -17.29 -19.83
N HIS A 20 0.08 -17.19 -18.97
CA HIS A 20 -1.02 -16.25 -19.18
C HIS A 20 -0.58 -14.79 -19.12
N LYS A 21 0.42 -14.46 -18.31
CA LYS A 21 0.99 -13.11 -18.26
C LYS A 21 1.88 -12.82 -19.46
N TYR A 22 2.62 -13.81 -19.91
CA TYR A 22 3.52 -13.69 -21.05
C TYR A 22 2.73 -13.60 -22.37
N PHE A 23 1.72 -14.44 -22.55
CA PHE A 23 0.82 -14.45 -23.71
C PHE A 23 -0.52 -13.76 -23.37
N LYS A 24 -0.49 -12.44 -23.21
CA LYS A 24 -1.64 -11.62 -22.75
C LYS A 24 -2.87 -11.73 -23.65
N GLU A 25 -2.64 -11.89 -24.98
CA GLU A 25 -3.67 -11.95 -26.00
C GLU A 25 -4.08 -13.40 -26.33
N ALA A 26 -3.48 -14.40 -25.67
CA ALA A 26 -3.81 -15.79 -25.94
C ALA A 26 -5.04 -16.24 -25.15
N PRO A 27 -6.01 -16.92 -25.82
CA PRO A 27 -7.07 -17.62 -25.09
C PRO A 27 -6.48 -18.68 -24.15
N GLY A 28 -7.08 -18.87 -22.97
CA GLY A 28 -6.61 -19.89 -22.02
C GLY A 28 -6.50 -21.29 -22.62
N SER A 29 -7.42 -21.66 -23.49
CA SER A 29 -7.40 -22.92 -24.21
C SER A 29 -6.17 -23.10 -25.12
N PHE A 30 -5.61 -22.01 -25.64
CA PHE A 30 -4.40 -22.04 -26.46
C PHE A 30 -3.19 -22.49 -25.63
N ILE A 31 -2.98 -21.93 -24.45
CA ILE A 31 -1.85 -22.26 -23.58
C ILE A 31 -1.86 -23.75 -23.23
N TYR A 32 -2.98 -24.27 -22.75
CA TYR A 32 -3.10 -25.71 -22.45
C TYR A 32 -2.95 -26.63 -23.67
N LYS A 33 -3.40 -26.17 -24.85
CA LYS A 33 -3.17 -26.89 -26.09
C LYS A 33 -1.68 -26.95 -26.43
N MET A 34 -0.93 -25.86 -26.24
CA MET A 34 0.51 -25.80 -26.53
C MET A 34 1.31 -26.68 -25.56
N LEU A 35 0.99 -26.65 -24.26
CA LEU A 35 1.56 -27.54 -23.26
C LEU A 35 1.31 -29.02 -23.58
N ARG A 36 0.07 -29.38 -23.93
CA ARG A 36 -0.31 -30.77 -24.29
C ARG A 36 0.44 -31.27 -25.52
N LYS A 37 0.66 -30.39 -26.51
CA LYS A 37 1.35 -30.71 -27.77
C LYS A 37 2.87 -30.66 -27.66
N LYS A 38 3.44 -30.33 -26.48
CA LYS A 38 4.87 -30.09 -26.26
C LYS A 38 5.42 -28.93 -27.09
N ASN A 39 4.60 -27.98 -27.50
CA ASN A 39 5.05 -26.74 -28.14
C ASN A 39 5.54 -25.73 -27.11
N ILE A 40 5.25 -25.97 -25.83
CA ILE A 40 5.83 -25.30 -24.68
C ILE A 40 6.36 -26.37 -23.74
N GLU A 41 7.64 -26.30 -23.40
CA GLU A 41 8.32 -27.22 -22.49
C GLU A 41 8.92 -26.46 -21.33
N LEU A 42 9.01 -27.14 -20.18
CA LEU A 42 9.71 -26.67 -18.99
C LEU A 42 10.90 -27.59 -18.73
N ASN A 43 12.12 -27.06 -18.71
CA ASN A 43 13.36 -27.81 -18.51
C ASN A 43 13.50 -29.00 -19.47
N GLY A 44 13.11 -28.79 -20.74
CA GLY A 44 13.15 -29.83 -21.78
C GLY A 44 12.14 -30.96 -21.59
N LYS A 45 11.15 -30.80 -20.69
CA LYS A 45 10.12 -31.82 -20.42
C LYS A 45 8.72 -31.28 -20.71
N LYS A 46 7.82 -32.20 -20.99
CA LYS A 46 6.39 -31.89 -21.10
C LYS A 46 5.88 -31.40 -19.74
N ALA A 47 5.16 -30.30 -19.73
CA ALA A 47 4.57 -29.73 -18.52
C ALA A 47 3.03 -29.68 -18.60
N SER A 48 2.39 -29.63 -17.44
CA SER A 48 0.93 -29.56 -17.29
C SER A 48 0.42 -28.12 -17.07
N GLY A 49 1.33 -27.22 -16.65
CA GLY A 49 1.04 -25.85 -16.26
C GLY A 49 0.85 -25.66 -14.74
N ASN A 50 0.75 -26.75 -13.97
CA ASN A 50 0.58 -26.69 -12.52
C ASN A 50 1.92 -26.59 -11.76
N GLU A 51 3.02 -26.77 -12.47
CA GLU A 51 4.36 -26.71 -11.91
C GLU A 51 4.63 -25.35 -11.29
N LYS A 52 5.32 -25.31 -10.16
CA LYS A 52 5.81 -24.10 -9.54
C LYS A 52 7.18 -23.78 -10.12
N LEU A 53 7.31 -22.65 -10.79
CA LEU A 53 8.56 -22.20 -11.38
C LEU A 53 9.62 -21.93 -10.33
N VAL A 54 10.87 -22.25 -10.64
CA VAL A 54 12.06 -22.01 -9.83
C VAL A 54 13.01 -21.12 -10.64
N GLU A 55 13.80 -20.31 -9.98
CA GLU A 55 14.83 -19.48 -10.61
C GLU A 55 15.81 -20.39 -11.38
N GLY A 56 16.09 -19.98 -12.63
CA GLY A 56 16.93 -20.76 -13.53
C GLY A 56 16.15 -21.77 -14.39
N ASP A 57 14.85 -22.00 -14.15
CA ASP A 57 14.04 -22.84 -15.04
C ASP A 57 14.08 -22.31 -16.48
N SER A 58 14.21 -23.24 -17.44
CA SER A 58 14.20 -22.94 -18.88
C SER A 58 12.84 -23.27 -19.48
N ILE A 59 12.20 -22.29 -20.09
CA ILE A 59 10.97 -22.46 -20.87
C ILE A 59 11.33 -22.39 -22.35
N LYS A 60 11.05 -23.48 -23.09
CA LYS A 60 11.25 -23.51 -24.54
C LYS A 60 9.93 -23.41 -25.28
N LEU A 61 9.88 -22.47 -26.24
CA LEU A 61 8.71 -22.19 -27.06
C LEU A 61 9.00 -22.68 -28.51
N PHE A 62 8.37 -23.78 -28.87
CA PHE A 62 8.45 -24.36 -30.23
C PHE A 62 7.31 -23.84 -31.10
N MET A 63 7.32 -22.52 -31.33
CA MET A 63 6.34 -21.80 -32.16
C MET A 63 7.07 -20.80 -33.07
N SER A 64 6.41 -20.35 -34.14
CA SER A 64 6.94 -19.28 -34.99
C SER A 64 6.97 -17.97 -34.24
N GLU A 65 7.93 -17.09 -34.56
CA GLU A 65 8.02 -15.74 -34.00
C GLU A 65 6.73 -14.96 -34.19
N GLU A 66 6.12 -15.06 -35.36
CA GLU A 66 4.83 -14.45 -35.68
C GLU A 66 3.72 -14.86 -34.66
N THR A 67 3.68 -16.16 -34.32
CA THR A 67 2.70 -16.68 -33.34
C THR A 67 3.00 -16.16 -31.95
N ILE A 68 4.29 -16.09 -31.56
CA ILE A 68 4.71 -15.58 -30.25
C ILE A 68 4.33 -14.10 -30.14
N GLU A 69 4.72 -13.27 -31.11
CA GLU A 69 4.42 -11.84 -31.13
C GLU A 69 2.91 -11.57 -31.14
N LYS A 70 2.15 -12.32 -31.92
CA LYS A 70 0.68 -12.20 -31.96
C LYS A 70 0.04 -12.39 -30.59
N PHE A 71 0.50 -13.35 -29.80
CA PHE A 71 -0.10 -13.69 -28.51
C PHE A 71 0.57 -13.00 -27.31
N LYS A 72 1.82 -12.58 -27.47
CA LYS A 72 2.48 -11.72 -26.49
C LYS A 72 1.78 -10.36 -26.39
N GLY A 73 1.16 -9.94 -27.49
CA GLY A 73 0.59 -8.60 -27.63
C GLY A 73 1.71 -7.59 -27.90
N SER A 74 1.36 -6.52 -28.61
CA SER A 74 2.28 -5.40 -28.77
C SER A 74 2.76 -5.01 -27.38
N ALA A 75 4.08 -4.92 -27.19
CA ALA A 75 4.63 -4.25 -26.03
C ALA A 75 3.85 -2.94 -25.95
N VAL A 76 2.98 -2.81 -24.96
CA VAL A 76 2.38 -1.51 -24.69
C VAL A 76 3.61 -0.69 -24.36
N ASN A 77 4.05 0.11 -25.34
CA ASN A 77 4.90 1.26 -25.09
C ASN A 77 4.08 2.11 -24.08
N VAL A 78 4.09 1.71 -22.82
CA VAL A 78 3.76 2.60 -21.74
C VAL A 78 4.88 3.61 -21.84
N PRO A 79 4.63 4.81 -22.42
CA PRO A 79 5.65 5.81 -22.35
C PRO A 79 5.99 5.86 -20.88
N VAL A 80 7.26 5.81 -20.52
CA VAL A 80 7.71 6.13 -19.17
C VAL A 80 7.31 7.60 -18.98
N GLN A 81 6.01 7.80 -18.73
CA GLN A 81 5.50 9.07 -18.29
C GLN A 81 6.13 9.22 -16.93
N LYS A 82 7.18 10.06 -16.86
CA LYS A 82 7.74 10.48 -15.59
C LYS A 82 6.55 11.00 -14.78
N HIS A 83 6.01 10.15 -13.92
CA HIS A 83 4.90 10.50 -13.04
C HIS A 83 5.44 11.43 -11.94
N SER A 84 5.91 12.61 -12.35
CA SER A 84 6.33 13.64 -11.42
C SER A 84 5.10 14.40 -10.92
N LEU A 85 4.85 14.31 -9.64
CA LEU A 85 4.09 15.35 -8.95
C LEU A 85 4.92 16.63 -9.04
N ASN A 86 4.43 17.64 -9.82
CA ASN A 86 5.01 18.99 -9.91
C ASN A 86 6.34 19.10 -9.16
N ASN A 87 7.47 18.97 -9.77
CA ASN A 87 8.86 19.08 -9.33
C ASN A 87 9.20 19.03 -7.81
N SER A 88 8.24 18.80 -6.91
CA SER A 88 8.39 18.97 -5.46
C SER A 88 8.50 17.67 -4.66
N PHE A 89 8.13 16.49 -5.21
CA PHE A 89 8.24 15.22 -4.51
C PHE A 89 9.32 14.34 -5.14
N ASP A 90 10.43 14.22 -4.43
CA ASP A 90 11.56 13.36 -4.81
C ASP A 90 11.43 12.03 -4.02
N ILE A 91 11.19 10.93 -4.74
CA ILE A 91 11.10 9.58 -4.16
C ILE A 91 12.34 9.25 -3.33
N ARG A 92 13.55 9.53 -3.84
CA ARG A 92 14.82 9.16 -3.19
C ARG A 92 14.93 9.74 -1.78
N LYS A 93 14.49 11.00 -1.59
CA LYS A 93 14.52 11.70 -0.30
C LYS A 93 13.46 11.20 0.68
N ASN A 94 12.49 10.44 0.20
CA ASN A 94 11.36 9.94 0.98
C ASN A 94 11.42 8.43 1.23
N ILE A 95 12.45 7.74 0.70
CA ILE A 95 12.71 6.34 1.05
C ILE A 95 13.18 6.30 2.51
N ILE A 96 12.47 5.53 3.33
CA ILE A 96 12.78 5.30 4.75
C ILE A 96 13.63 4.05 4.92
N TYR A 97 13.33 3.01 4.13
CA TYR A 97 14.07 1.76 4.13
C TYR A 97 13.98 1.10 2.76
N GLU A 98 15.06 0.51 2.31
CA GLU A 98 15.09 -0.28 1.08
C GLU A 98 16.10 -1.42 1.22
N ASN A 99 15.70 -2.63 0.82
CA ASN A 99 16.58 -3.77 0.62
C ASN A 99 16.27 -4.43 -0.74
N GLU A 100 16.73 -5.67 -0.96
CA GLU A 100 16.51 -6.39 -2.22
C GLU A 100 15.03 -6.64 -2.50
N ASP A 101 14.23 -6.95 -1.48
CA ASP A 101 12.87 -7.46 -1.62
C ASP A 101 11.78 -6.41 -1.39
N ILE A 102 12.05 -5.39 -0.55
CA ILE A 102 11.04 -4.40 -0.16
C ILE A 102 11.58 -2.97 -0.17
N LEU A 103 10.63 -2.02 -0.24
CA LEU A 103 10.89 -0.60 -0.05
C LEU A 103 9.79 0.00 0.84
N LEU A 104 10.18 0.82 1.81
CA LEU A 104 9.30 1.61 2.65
C LEU A 104 9.49 3.08 2.33
N LEU A 105 8.39 3.78 2.06
CA LEU A 105 8.38 5.17 1.63
C LEU A 105 7.52 6.03 2.55
N ASN A 106 7.95 7.27 2.80
CA ASN A 106 7.11 8.31 3.39
C ASN A 106 6.19 8.89 2.31
N LYS A 107 4.94 8.40 2.24
CA LYS A 107 3.95 8.88 1.28
C LYS A 107 3.50 10.31 1.63
N PRO A 108 3.52 11.26 0.70
CA PRO A 108 2.98 12.60 0.92
C PRO A 108 1.45 12.60 0.94
N ALA A 109 0.86 13.67 1.49
CA ALA A 109 -0.57 13.94 1.35
C ALA A 109 -0.92 14.31 -0.10
N GLY A 110 -2.16 14.09 -0.49
CA GLY A 110 -2.70 14.42 -1.82
C GLY A 110 -2.46 13.35 -2.89
N VAL A 111 -1.65 12.32 -2.62
CA VAL A 111 -1.27 11.27 -3.58
C VAL A 111 -1.96 9.96 -3.23
N LEU A 112 -2.45 9.26 -4.25
CA LEU A 112 -3.02 7.92 -4.09
C LEU A 112 -1.93 6.88 -3.81
N SER A 113 -2.26 5.84 -3.06
CA SER A 113 -1.39 4.66 -2.91
C SER A 113 -1.30 3.87 -4.21
N GLN A 114 -2.43 3.65 -4.86
CA GLN A 114 -2.59 2.99 -6.16
C GLN A 114 -3.59 3.78 -7.01
N LYS A 115 -3.50 3.68 -8.33
CA LYS A 115 -4.46 4.29 -9.26
C LYS A 115 -5.87 3.73 -9.02
N SER A 116 -6.86 4.61 -9.11
CA SER A 116 -8.28 4.24 -9.17
C SER A 116 -8.78 4.25 -10.60
N VAL A 117 -8.24 5.15 -11.43
CA VAL A 117 -8.47 5.25 -12.88
C VAL A 117 -7.13 5.38 -13.60
N PRO A 118 -7.04 5.04 -14.90
CA PRO A 118 -5.77 5.04 -15.64
C PRO A 118 -4.97 6.35 -15.58
N GLN A 119 -5.67 7.49 -15.53
CA GLN A 119 -5.08 8.83 -15.52
C GLN A 119 -4.50 9.25 -14.15
N ASP A 120 -4.84 8.54 -13.09
CA ASP A 120 -4.35 8.88 -11.76
C ASP A 120 -2.83 8.73 -11.68
N VAL A 121 -2.22 9.61 -10.90
CA VAL A 121 -0.84 9.46 -10.43
C VAL A 121 -0.87 8.83 -9.06
N SER A 122 -0.10 7.78 -8.84
CA SER A 122 -0.02 7.12 -7.55
C SER A 122 1.42 6.80 -7.13
N VAL A 123 1.61 6.61 -5.84
CA VAL A 123 2.92 6.23 -5.28
C VAL A 123 3.43 4.94 -5.90
N ASN A 124 2.53 4.01 -6.24
CA ASN A 124 2.90 2.74 -6.86
C ASN A 124 3.69 2.94 -8.17
N GLU A 125 3.16 3.75 -9.10
CA GLU A 125 3.82 4.04 -10.37
C GLU A 125 5.10 4.85 -10.17
N MET A 126 5.08 5.81 -9.23
CA MET A 126 6.27 6.61 -8.93
C MET A 126 7.44 5.76 -8.41
N ILE A 127 7.16 4.71 -7.60
CA ILE A 127 8.20 3.77 -7.14
C ILE A 127 8.68 2.90 -8.32
N ILE A 128 7.78 2.45 -9.19
CA ILE A 128 8.17 1.70 -10.40
C ILE A 128 9.10 2.54 -11.29
N ASP A 129 8.75 3.81 -11.56
CA ASP A 129 9.59 4.74 -12.33
C ASP A 129 10.97 4.92 -11.68
N TYR A 130 11.01 5.03 -10.34
CA TYR A 130 12.27 5.09 -9.59
C TYR A 130 13.12 3.83 -9.80
N LEU A 131 12.50 2.63 -9.67
CA LEU A 131 13.23 1.36 -9.82
C LEU A 131 13.78 1.18 -11.25
N LEU A 132 13.03 1.59 -12.28
CA LEU A 132 13.48 1.60 -13.67
C LEU A 132 14.64 2.57 -13.87
N ALA A 133 14.53 3.80 -13.34
CA ALA A 133 15.57 4.81 -13.44
C ALA A 133 16.89 4.39 -12.76
N GLU A 134 16.79 3.66 -11.64
CA GLU A 134 17.94 3.12 -10.90
C GLU A 134 18.45 1.77 -11.46
N LYS A 135 17.87 1.29 -12.55
CA LYS A 135 18.16 -0.04 -13.14
C LYS A 135 18.00 -1.21 -12.15
N LYS A 136 17.12 -1.04 -11.14
CA LYS A 136 16.73 -2.08 -10.18
C LYS A 136 15.57 -2.93 -10.68
N LEU A 137 14.98 -2.54 -11.79
CA LEU A 137 13.89 -3.21 -12.50
C LEU A 137 14.05 -2.91 -13.98
N THR A 138 13.67 -3.86 -14.84
CA THR A 138 13.67 -3.70 -16.29
C THR A 138 12.24 -3.71 -16.85
N GLU A 139 12.05 -3.13 -18.04
CA GLU A 139 10.74 -3.17 -18.72
C GLU A 139 10.32 -4.62 -19.05
N ASN A 140 11.26 -5.48 -19.38
CA ASN A 140 11.00 -6.89 -19.66
C ASN A 140 10.45 -7.62 -18.41
N GLU A 141 10.99 -7.35 -17.21
CA GLU A 141 10.46 -7.94 -15.97
C GLU A 141 9.03 -7.48 -15.68
N LEU A 142 8.66 -6.25 -16.07
CA LEU A 142 7.29 -5.74 -15.90
C LEU A 142 6.26 -6.47 -16.78
N GLU A 143 6.68 -7.21 -17.81
CA GLU A 143 5.78 -8.00 -18.63
C GLU A 143 5.18 -9.18 -17.86
N THR A 144 5.94 -9.79 -16.97
CA THR A 144 5.59 -11.02 -16.25
C THR A 144 5.40 -10.82 -14.75
N PHE A 145 5.98 -9.76 -14.20
CA PHE A 145 5.92 -9.41 -12.79
C PHE A 145 5.62 -7.92 -12.60
N LYS A 146 4.66 -7.58 -11.73
CA LYS A 146 4.36 -6.20 -11.34
C LYS A 146 4.64 -6.00 -9.87
N PRO A 147 5.74 -5.31 -9.51
CA PRO A 147 5.97 -4.89 -8.15
C PRO A 147 4.87 -3.90 -7.70
N SER A 148 4.51 -3.93 -6.42
CA SER A 148 3.37 -3.15 -5.96
C SER A 148 3.42 -2.79 -4.48
N VAL A 149 2.67 -1.74 -4.11
CA VAL A 149 2.39 -1.42 -2.71
C VAL A 149 1.58 -2.52 -2.05
N CYS A 150 1.93 -2.87 -0.81
CA CYS A 150 1.33 -3.97 -0.06
C CYS A 150 0.40 -3.49 1.06
N ASN A 151 0.42 -2.21 1.42
CA ASN A 151 -0.59 -1.56 2.25
C ASN A 151 -1.13 -0.32 1.54
N ARG A 152 -2.27 0.18 2.01
CA ARG A 152 -2.88 1.38 1.44
C ARG A 152 -3.10 2.42 2.52
N LEU A 153 -2.80 3.66 2.17
CA LEU A 153 -3.17 4.84 2.93
C LEU A 153 -4.20 5.64 2.13
N ASP A 154 -5.08 6.36 2.81
CA ASP A 154 -5.97 7.30 2.14
C ASP A 154 -5.16 8.34 1.36
N ARG A 155 -5.74 8.98 0.34
CA ARG A 155 -5.08 9.99 -0.49
C ARG A 155 -4.32 11.03 0.35
N ASN A 156 -4.97 11.52 1.40
CA ASN A 156 -4.46 12.62 2.24
C ASN A 156 -3.78 12.15 3.53
N THR A 157 -3.72 10.85 3.81
CA THR A 157 -2.93 10.28 4.91
C THR A 157 -1.48 10.18 4.49
N THR A 158 -0.58 10.65 5.35
CA THR A 158 0.88 10.61 5.12
C THR A 158 1.54 9.42 5.81
N GLY A 159 2.82 9.17 5.52
CA GLY A 159 3.65 8.23 6.26
C GLY A 159 3.91 6.90 5.57
N LEU A 160 4.25 5.88 6.36
CA LEU A 160 4.76 4.61 5.88
C LEU A 160 3.81 3.90 4.92
N ILE A 161 4.28 3.75 3.69
CA ILE A 161 3.72 2.83 2.70
C ILE A 161 4.78 1.79 2.36
N THR A 162 4.39 0.53 2.28
CA THR A 162 5.28 -0.59 1.97
C THR A 162 5.08 -1.05 0.54
N PHE A 163 6.18 -1.39 -0.11
CA PHE A 163 6.21 -1.80 -1.50
C PHE A 163 7.04 -3.07 -1.63
N GLY A 164 6.50 -4.10 -2.25
CA GLY A 164 7.24 -5.31 -2.60
C GLY A 164 7.92 -5.15 -3.95
N LYS A 165 9.24 -5.24 -3.96
CA LYS A 165 10.10 -5.15 -5.16
C LYS A 165 10.19 -6.48 -5.89
N THR A 166 10.08 -7.58 -5.15
CA THR A 166 10.11 -8.94 -5.65
C THR A 166 8.80 -9.67 -5.35
N LEU A 167 8.55 -10.77 -6.04
CA LEU A 167 7.37 -11.60 -5.76
C LEU A 167 7.37 -12.08 -4.29
N LYS A 168 8.53 -12.49 -3.79
CA LYS A 168 8.72 -12.88 -2.39
C LYS A 168 8.36 -11.75 -1.44
N GLY A 169 8.92 -10.54 -1.68
CA GLY A 169 8.62 -9.36 -0.88
C GLY A 169 7.12 -9.01 -0.86
N ILE A 170 6.43 -9.10 -2.02
CA ILE A 170 4.98 -8.89 -2.09
C ILE A 170 4.22 -9.95 -1.27
N GLN A 171 4.57 -11.22 -1.42
CA GLN A 171 3.90 -12.32 -0.74
C GLN A 171 4.04 -12.22 0.76
N GLU A 172 5.25 -11.98 1.26
CA GLU A 172 5.54 -11.88 2.68
C GLU A 172 4.93 -10.62 3.31
N LEU A 173 5.04 -9.45 2.66
CA LEU A 173 4.36 -8.24 3.13
C LEU A 173 2.84 -8.43 3.18
N SER A 174 2.26 -9.03 2.13
CA SER A 174 0.81 -9.27 2.06
C SER A 174 0.36 -10.25 3.14
N LEU A 175 1.14 -11.31 3.40
CA LEU A 175 0.89 -12.26 4.48
C LEU A 175 0.95 -11.57 5.84
N GLY A 176 2.03 -10.80 6.09
CA GLY A 176 2.23 -10.09 7.35
C GLY A 176 1.10 -9.12 7.68
N PHE A 177 0.56 -8.40 6.68
CA PHE A 177 -0.60 -7.53 6.88
C PHE A 177 -1.90 -8.31 7.05
N LYS A 178 -2.13 -9.36 6.27
CA LYS A 178 -3.35 -10.18 6.30
C LYS A 178 -3.49 -10.90 7.64
N GLU A 179 -2.42 -11.52 8.09
CA GLU A 179 -2.37 -12.31 9.33
C GLU A 179 -2.08 -11.44 10.57
N ARG A 180 -1.91 -10.11 10.39
CA ARG A 180 -1.63 -9.14 11.46
C ARG A 180 -0.35 -9.44 12.24
N ILE A 181 0.65 -9.97 11.54
CA ILE A 181 1.98 -10.23 12.11
C ILE A 181 2.67 -8.90 12.43
N PHE A 182 2.47 -7.87 11.60
CA PHE A 182 3.07 -6.55 11.80
C PHE A 182 2.20 -5.65 12.65
N ASP A 183 2.83 -4.94 13.61
CA ASP A 183 2.17 -3.88 14.36
C ASP A 183 2.28 -2.55 13.63
N LYS A 184 1.14 -1.87 13.48
CA LYS A 184 1.03 -0.58 12.77
C LYS A 184 0.61 0.50 13.76
N TYR A 185 1.42 1.55 13.83
CA TYR A 185 1.11 2.71 14.65
C TYR A 185 0.98 3.96 13.79
N TYR A 186 0.01 4.79 14.16
CA TYR A 186 -0.27 6.06 13.51
C TYR A 186 -0.17 7.19 14.55
N LEU A 187 0.15 8.39 14.08
CA LEU A 187 -0.06 9.62 14.81
C LEU A 187 -1.31 10.32 14.29
N ALA A 188 -2.18 10.76 15.19
CA ALA A 188 -3.35 11.54 14.84
C ALA A 188 -3.48 12.74 15.77
N ALA A 189 -3.55 13.96 15.21
CA ALA A 189 -3.90 15.16 15.97
C ALA A 189 -5.42 15.33 15.96
N VAL A 190 -6.03 15.34 17.14
CA VAL A 190 -7.49 15.38 17.32
C VAL A 190 -7.94 16.60 18.12
N TRP A 191 -9.19 16.99 17.91
CA TRP A 191 -9.85 18.00 18.72
C TRP A 191 -10.27 17.47 20.08
N GLY A 192 -10.09 18.28 21.11
CA GLY A 192 -10.47 17.95 22.48
C GLY A 192 -9.30 17.44 23.33
N ASN A 193 -9.54 17.35 24.64
CA ASN A 193 -8.61 16.82 25.61
C ASN A 193 -8.91 15.34 25.85
N ILE A 194 -7.96 14.46 25.55
CA ILE A 194 -8.03 13.02 25.83
C ILE A 194 -6.90 12.70 26.80
N GLU A 195 -7.26 12.30 28.02
CA GLU A 195 -6.29 12.08 29.11
C GLU A 195 -5.89 10.62 29.28
N LYS A 196 -6.73 9.69 28.79
CA LYS A 196 -6.54 8.26 28.99
C LYS A 196 -6.53 7.52 27.68
N ASP A 197 -5.79 6.44 27.63
CA ASP A 197 -5.83 5.46 26.57
C ASP A 197 -7.18 4.70 26.56
N ALA A 198 -7.58 4.24 25.39
CA ALA A 198 -8.75 3.39 25.26
C ALA A 198 -8.70 2.52 23.99
N LEU A 199 -9.51 1.48 24.04
CA LEU A 199 -9.85 0.67 22.88
C LEU A 199 -11.22 1.08 22.35
N ILE A 200 -11.30 1.47 21.09
CA ILE A 200 -12.58 1.68 20.40
C ILE A 200 -12.82 0.48 19.51
N ASP A 201 -14.01 -0.11 19.64
CA ASP A 201 -14.46 -1.17 18.77
C ASP A 201 -15.91 -0.95 18.31
N GLY A 202 -16.30 -1.69 17.27
CA GLY A 202 -17.63 -1.58 16.68
C GLY A 202 -17.70 -2.18 15.29
N TYR A 203 -18.76 -1.89 14.58
CA TYR A 203 -19.01 -2.37 13.23
C TYR A 203 -18.97 -1.20 12.25
N LEU A 204 -18.12 -1.32 11.25
CA LEU A 204 -17.95 -0.33 10.18
C LEU A 204 -18.72 -0.79 8.96
N LYS A 205 -19.65 0.05 8.48
CA LYS A 205 -20.35 -0.10 7.21
C LYS A 205 -19.93 0.99 6.25
N LYS A 206 -19.62 0.61 5.01
CA LYS A 206 -19.26 1.55 3.95
C LYS A 206 -20.47 1.88 3.10
N ASP A 207 -20.74 3.17 2.94
CA ASP A 207 -21.67 3.67 1.91
C ASP A 207 -20.93 3.80 0.59
N SER A 208 -21.31 3.00 -0.39
CA SER A 208 -20.70 2.97 -1.72
C SER A 208 -20.90 4.27 -2.52
N LYS A 209 -22.01 5.00 -2.28
CA LYS A 209 -22.33 6.24 -3.00
C LYS A 209 -21.53 7.45 -2.53
N SER A 210 -21.42 7.63 -1.22
CA SER A 210 -20.70 8.78 -0.62
C SER A 210 -19.23 8.47 -0.32
N ASN A 211 -18.81 7.22 -0.41
CA ASN A 211 -17.49 6.76 0.05
C ASN A 211 -17.23 7.12 1.53
N LYS A 212 -18.27 7.34 2.34
CA LYS A 212 -18.18 7.50 3.80
C LYS A 212 -18.37 6.15 4.47
N VAL A 213 -17.90 6.07 5.69
CA VAL A 213 -18.20 4.92 6.57
C VAL A 213 -18.92 5.41 7.81
N SER A 214 -19.80 4.56 8.32
CA SER A 214 -20.50 4.76 9.59
C SER A 214 -20.06 3.68 10.59
N ILE A 215 -20.12 4.02 11.87
CA ILE A 215 -19.80 3.10 12.97
C ILE A 215 -21.06 2.83 13.77
N SER A 216 -21.29 1.56 14.10
CA SER A 216 -22.36 1.10 14.98
C SER A 216 -21.82 0.14 16.04
N LYS A 217 -22.56 -0.04 17.13
CA LYS A 217 -22.22 -1.04 18.17
C LYS A 217 -22.66 -2.45 17.80
N THR A 218 -23.61 -2.57 16.89
CA THR A 218 -24.16 -3.86 16.42
C THR A 218 -23.86 -4.05 14.94
N PRO A 219 -23.76 -5.30 14.45
CA PRO A 219 -23.60 -5.57 13.02
C PRO A 219 -24.82 -5.04 12.24
N SER A 220 -24.61 -4.68 10.97
CA SER A 220 -25.71 -4.31 10.10
C SER A 220 -26.55 -5.55 9.72
N GLU A 221 -27.86 -5.37 9.57
CA GLU A 221 -28.81 -6.45 9.24
C GLU A 221 -28.52 -7.13 7.89
N ASP A 222 -27.94 -6.39 6.94
CA ASP A 222 -27.55 -6.90 5.62
C ASP A 222 -26.22 -7.67 5.60
N GLY A 223 -25.53 -7.78 6.75
CA GLY A 223 -24.25 -8.48 6.86
C GLY A 223 -23.04 -7.78 6.22
N GLU A 224 -23.21 -6.56 5.68
CA GLU A 224 -22.12 -5.84 4.99
C GLU A 224 -21.16 -5.09 5.92
N SER A 225 -21.44 -5.06 7.22
CA SER A 225 -20.55 -4.42 8.20
C SER A 225 -19.37 -5.30 8.59
N SER A 226 -18.25 -4.68 8.90
CA SER A 226 -17.04 -5.35 9.36
C SER A 226 -16.71 -4.95 10.79
N TYR A 227 -16.44 -5.93 11.67
CA TYR A 227 -15.95 -5.63 13.00
C TYR A 227 -14.57 -5.04 12.97
N ILE A 228 -14.36 -3.94 13.71
CA ILE A 228 -13.12 -3.16 13.71
C ILE A 228 -12.68 -2.83 15.13
N LYS A 229 -11.34 -2.71 15.31
CA LYS A 229 -10.70 -2.35 16.57
C LYS A 229 -9.59 -1.35 16.36
N THR A 230 -9.53 -0.33 17.19
CA THR A 230 -8.50 0.72 17.21
C THR A 230 -8.15 1.03 18.66
N TYR A 231 -6.90 0.85 19.05
CA TYR A 231 -6.39 1.30 20.35
C TYR A 231 -5.69 2.62 20.18
N TYR A 232 -5.86 3.53 21.10
CA TYR A 232 -5.13 4.80 21.13
C TYR A 232 -4.61 5.14 22.52
N GLU A 233 -3.52 5.89 22.56
CA GLU A 233 -2.93 6.49 23.76
C GLU A 233 -2.59 7.96 23.49
N PRO A 234 -2.90 8.89 24.42
CA PRO A 234 -2.47 10.28 24.31
C PRO A 234 -0.96 10.37 24.56
N VAL A 235 -0.25 11.09 23.66
CA VAL A 235 1.21 11.25 23.75
C VAL A 235 1.63 12.70 23.97
N ALA A 236 0.77 13.66 23.62
CA ALA A 236 1.00 15.08 23.88
C ALA A 236 -0.32 15.87 23.83
N HIS A 237 -0.34 17.01 24.51
CA HIS A 237 -1.45 17.95 24.52
C HIS A 237 -1.01 19.30 23.95
N GLY A 238 -1.96 20.02 23.36
CA GLY A 238 -1.73 21.33 22.79
C GLY A 238 -2.98 22.20 22.85
N MET A 239 -2.86 23.42 22.35
CA MET A 239 -3.94 24.39 22.32
C MET A 239 -3.97 25.12 20.97
N ILE A 240 -5.13 25.23 20.40
CA ILE A 240 -5.38 26.06 19.23
C ILE A 240 -6.19 27.28 19.64
N SER A 241 -5.65 28.47 19.42
CA SER A 241 -6.33 29.74 19.74
C SER A 241 -6.91 30.35 18.47
N ASP A 242 -8.23 30.63 18.47
CA ASP A 242 -8.96 31.26 17.38
C ASP A 242 -9.91 32.32 17.94
N ASN A 243 -9.72 33.59 17.57
CA ASN A 243 -10.58 34.71 17.97
C ASN A 243 -10.91 34.71 19.47
N ASN A 244 -9.90 34.69 20.34
CA ASN A 244 -10.00 34.62 21.79
C ASN A 244 -10.68 33.37 22.35
N LYS A 245 -10.87 32.33 21.56
CA LYS A 245 -11.32 30.99 22.00
C LYS A 245 -10.16 30.02 21.94
N ASN A 246 -9.99 29.30 23.03
CA ASN A 246 -8.96 28.25 23.13
C ASN A 246 -9.62 26.87 22.95
N TYR A 247 -9.08 26.08 22.02
CA TYR A 247 -9.54 24.74 21.76
C TYR A 247 -8.44 23.74 22.12
N PRO A 248 -8.65 22.89 23.12
CA PRO A 248 -7.69 21.84 23.44
C PRO A 248 -7.59 20.85 22.27
N VAL A 249 -6.39 20.36 22.07
CA VAL A 249 -6.06 19.34 21.06
C VAL A 249 -5.15 18.29 21.67
N THR A 250 -5.26 17.06 21.19
CA THR A 250 -4.44 15.94 21.68
C THR A 250 -3.75 15.26 20.51
N LEU A 251 -2.49 14.94 20.68
CA LEU A 251 -1.76 14.04 19.81
C LEU A 251 -1.93 12.62 20.33
N LEU A 252 -2.44 11.73 19.48
CA LEU A 252 -2.64 10.32 19.80
C LEU A 252 -1.63 9.47 19.05
N ARG A 253 -1.07 8.47 19.73
CA ARG A 253 -0.43 7.31 19.11
C ARG A 253 -1.48 6.19 19.04
N ILE A 254 -1.70 5.64 17.84
CA ILE A 254 -2.82 4.74 17.55
C ILE A 254 -2.30 3.41 17.06
N LYS A 255 -2.61 2.32 17.76
CA LYS A 255 -2.39 0.95 17.26
C LYS A 255 -3.57 0.52 16.40
N LEU A 256 -3.33 0.31 15.10
CA LEU A 256 -4.36 -0.12 14.15
C LEU A 256 -4.45 -1.67 14.14
N ILE A 257 -5.37 -2.21 14.95
CA ILE A 257 -5.56 -3.67 15.10
C ILE A 257 -6.23 -4.28 13.86
N THR A 258 -7.26 -3.62 13.33
CA THR A 258 -7.88 -3.95 12.04
C THR A 258 -7.64 -2.81 11.05
N GLY A 259 -7.66 -3.07 9.76
CA GLY A 259 -7.33 -2.06 8.74
C GLY A 259 -8.40 -1.91 7.67
N LYS A 260 -9.50 -1.20 7.97
CA LYS A 260 -10.56 -0.90 7.02
C LYS A 260 -10.48 0.56 6.54
N THR A 261 -11.06 0.83 5.38
CA THR A 261 -11.10 2.18 4.79
C THR A 261 -11.63 3.21 5.79
N HIS A 262 -10.91 4.32 5.96
CA HIS A 262 -11.23 5.41 6.88
C HIS A 262 -11.41 5.02 8.35
N GLN A 263 -11.00 3.82 8.78
CA GLN A 263 -11.31 3.29 10.11
C GLN A 263 -10.93 4.24 11.24
N ILE A 264 -9.67 4.68 11.33
CA ILE A 264 -9.19 5.59 12.39
C ILE A 264 -10.01 6.88 12.38
N ARG A 265 -10.23 7.45 11.20
CA ARG A 265 -10.95 8.72 11.00
C ARG A 265 -12.39 8.65 11.52
N ALA A 266 -13.10 7.57 11.16
CA ALA A 266 -14.49 7.36 11.60
C ALA A 266 -14.57 6.99 13.09
N HIS A 267 -13.66 6.16 13.62
CA HIS A 267 -13.62 5.83 15.04
C HIS A 267 -13.43 7.07 15.92
N LEU A 268 -12.42 7.88 15.60
CA LEU A 268 -12.17 9.10 16.40
C LEU A 268 -13.32 10.12 16.30
N ALA A 269 -13.95 10.22 15.13
CA ALA A 269 -15.15 11.05 14.96
C ALA A 269 -16.34 10.52 15.77
N SER A 270 -16.52 9.18 15.88
CA SER A 270 -17.62 8.57 16.63
C SER A 270 -17.56 8.80 18.12
N ILE A 271 -16.39 9.14 18.66
CA ILE A 271 -16.19 9.51 20.06
C ILE A 271 -16.03 11.03 20.24
N ASN A 272 -16.46 11.84 19.26
CA ASN A 272 -16.41 13.31 19.24
C ASN A 272 -14.99 13.91 19.25
N HIS A 273 -13.95 13.13 18.93
CA HIS A 273 -12.57 13.58 18.80
C HIS A 273 -12.09 13.47 17.34
N GLY A 274 -12.80 14.14 16.42
CA GLY A 274 -12.45 14.14 15.00
C GLY A 274 -11.04 14.67 14.74
N ILE A 275 -10.38 14.08 13.73
CA ILE A 275 -9.01 14.45 13.35
C ILE A 275 -8.98 15.88 12.81
N MET A 276 -7.99 16.65 13.21
CA MET A 276 -7.74 18.01 12.71
C MET A 276 -7.47 17.97 11.20
N GLY A 277 -8.14 18.86 10.45
CA GLY A 277 -8.01 18.94 8.97
C GLY A 277 -8.74 17.84 8.21
N ASP A 278 -9.57 17.01 8.84
CA ASP A 278 -10.35 15.99 8.15
C ASP A 278 -11.62 16.58 7.54
N ASP A 279 -11.67 16.66 6.21
CA ASP A 279 -12.83 17.24 5.48
C ASP A 279 -14.07 16.34 5.48
N LYS A 280 -13.90 15.04 5.74
CA LYS A 280 -15.02 14.07 5.72
C LYS A 280 -15.70 13.87 7.05
N TYR A 281 -14.89 13.77 8.12
CA TYR A 281 -15.34 13.42 9.47
C TYR A 281 -15.06 14.51 10.50
N GLY A 282 -14.36 15.57 10.11
CA GLY A 282 -14.00 16.69 10.97
C GLY A 282 -15.04 17.84 10.93
N ASN A 283 -14.73 18.91 11.66
CA ASN A 283 -15.53 20.13 11.71
C ASN A 283 -15.08 21.13 10.63
N ARG A 284 -15.98 21.48 9.71
CA ARG A 284 -15.69 22.34 8.55
C ARG A 284 -15.16 23.72 8.95
N SER A 285 -15.80 24.42 9.88
CA SER A 285 -15.39 25.77 10.27
C SER A 285 -14.01 25.79 10.91
N ARG A 286 -13.71 24.81 11.77
CA ARG A 286 -12.38 24.64 12.37
C ARG A 286 -11.33 24.29 11.32
N ASN A 287 -11.66 23.47 10.33
CA ASN A 287 -10.75 23.14 9.23
C ASN A 287 -10.42 24.34 8.34
N GLU A 288 -11.39 25.24 8.09
CA GLU A 288 -11.14 26.49 7.37
C GLU A 288 -10.18 27.41 8.15
N TYR A 289 -10.32 27.47 9.46
CA TYR A 289 -9.37 28.19 10.31
C TYR A 289 -7.96 27.57 10.25
N LEU A 290 -7.84 26.25 10.43
CA LEU A 290 -6.56 25.52 10.34
C LEU A 290 -5.86 25.76 9.01
N LYS A 291 -6.63 25.78 7.91
CA LYS A 291 -6.10 26.04 6.56
C LYS A 291 -5.53 27.45 6.45
N LYS A 292 -6.20 28.46 7.01
CA LYS A 292 -5.76 29.88 6.97
C LYS A 292 -4.57 30.11 7.88
N ALA A 293 -4.67 29.74 9.16
CA ALA A 293 -3.70 30.06 10.19
C ALA A 293 -2.46 29.16 10.16
N TYR A 294 -2.65 27.86 9.98
CA TYR A 294 -1.59 26.84 10.10
C TYR A 294 -1.22 26.18 8.76
N LYS A 295 -1.89 26.55 7.66
CA LYS A 295 -1.69 25.94 6.33
C LYS A 295 -2.00 24.44 6.30
N ILE A 296 -2.77 23.94 7.25
CA ILE A 296 -3.20 22.53 7.33
C ILE A 296 -4.33 22.33 6.33
N LYS A 297 -4.05 21.59 5.25
CA LYS A 297 -4.99 21.36 4.14
C LYS A 297 -5.68 19.99 4.20
N TYR A 298 -5.12 19.05 4.98
CA TYR A 298 -5.54 17.66 5.02
C TYR A 298 -5.55 17.13 6.46
N GLN A 299 -6.16 15.97 6.68
CA GLN A 299 -6.18 15.34 8.00
C GLN A 299 -4.77 15.12 8.54
N LEU A 300 -4.54 15.54 9.76
CA LEU A 300 -3.31 15.24 10.50
C LEU A 300 -3.35 13.79 11.01
N LEU A 301 -3.21 12.86 10.05
CA LEU A 301 -3.10 11.42 10.25
C LEU A 301 -1.87 10.92 9.51
N HIS A 302 -0.97 10.27 10.24
CA HIS A 302 0.33 9.86 9.75
C HIS A 302 0.63 8.42 10.14
N SER A 303 0.92 7.55 9.16
CA SER A 303 1.40 6.18 9.39
C SER A 303 2.83 6.25 9.88
N TYR A 304 3.01 6.11 11.21
CA TYR A 304 4.23 6.52 11.91
C TYR A 304 5.24 5.39 12.09
N GLU A 305 4.79 4.22 12.58
CA GLU A 305 5.65 3.09 12.89
C GLU A 305 5.11 1.79 12.31
N LEU A 306 6.02 0.94 11.86
CA LEU A 306 5.76 -0.43 11.46
C LEU A 306 6.76 -1.35 12.17
N THR A 307 6.26 -2.22 13.05
CA THR A 307 7.06 -3.23 13.73
C THR A 307 6.91 -4.57 13.03
N PHE A 308 8.03 -5.16 12.65
CA PHE A 308 8.11 -6.48 12.04
C PHE A 308 8.25 -7.53 13.14
N ASN A 309 7.21 -8.31 13.37
CA ASN A 309 7.28 -9.43 14.32
C ASN A 309 7.72 -10.71 13.58
N TYR A 310 8.37 -11.61 14.31
CA TYR A 310 8.81 -12.90 13.78
C TYR A 310 7.62 -13.79 13.42
N ASP A 311 7.72 -14.52 12.30
CA ASP A 311 6.78 -15.59 11.93
C ASP A 311 7.49 -16.56 10.98
N ASP A 312 7.41 -17.86 11.25
CA ASP A 312 8.10 -18.92 10.47
C ASP A 312 7.78 -18.91 8.98
N ARG A 313 6.67 -18.28 8.59
CA ARG A 313 6.23 -18.14 7.19
C ARG A 313 6.89 -16.97 6.46
N LEU A 314 7.65 -16.11 7.17
CA LEU A 314 8.33 -14.94 6.62
C LEU A 314 9.85 -15.23 6.62
N ASP A 315 10.42 -15.50 5.45
CA ASP A 315 11.85 -15.78 5.33
C ASP A 315 12.67 -14.49 5.10
N ALA A 316 12.35 -13.73 4.05
CA ALA A 316 13.07 -12.49 3.74
C ALA A 316 12.84 -11.41 4.81
N LEU A 317 11.59 -11.28 5.32
CA LEU A 317 11.23 -10.25 6.28
C LEU A 317 11.61 -10.61 7.73
N ASN A 318 11.88 -11.87 8.04
CA ASN A 318 12.42 -12.25 9.36
C ASN A 318 13.79 -11.64 9.66
N LYS A 319 14.53 -11.19 8.66
CA LYS A 319 15.73 -10.36 8.85
C LYS A 319 15.45 -9.02 9.55
N LEU A 320 14.19 -8.58 9.54
CA LEU A 320 13.69 -7.38 10.22
C LEU A 320 12.90 -7.71 11.49
N ALA A 321 12.82 -8.99 11.90
CA ALA A 321 12.06 -9.39 13.06
C ALA A 321 12.57 -8.69 14.34
N GLY A 322 11.64 -8.07 15.08
CA GLY A 322 11.93 -7.22 16.23
C GLY A 322 12.24 -5.76 15.89
N GLU A 323 12.48 -5.44 14.62
CA GLU A 323 12.78 -4.07 14.21
C GLU A 323 11.50 -3.24 14.06
N THR A 324 11.60 -1.96 14.45
CA THR A 324 10.55 -0.97 14.24
C THR A 324 11.07 0.13 13.32
N VAL A 325 10.48 0.21 12.13
CA VAL A 325 10.78 1.30 11.20
C VAL A 325 9.86 2.47 11.50
N LYS A 326 10.47 3.65 11.76
CA LYS A 326 9.74 4.90 12.05
C LYS A 326 9.83 5.85 10.87
N CYS A 327 8.71 6.50 10.58
CA CYS A 327 8.60 7.54 9.57
C CYS A 327 8.44 8.90 10.25
N PRO A 328 9.37 9.84 10.09
CA PRO A 328 9.25 11.16 10.71
C PRO A 328 7.99 11.89 10.21
N PRO A 329 7.14 12.40 11.11
CA PRO A 329 5.97 13.16 10.74
C PRO A 329 6.35 14.55 10.21
N HIS A 330 5.39 15.24 9.58
CA HIS A 330 5.57 16.61 9.15
C HIS A 330 5.80 17.55 10.35
N LYS A 331 6.67 18.54 10.19
CA LYS A 331 7.01 19.53 11.27
C LYS A 331 5.82 20.20 11.94
N ILE A 332 4.64 20.19 11.34
CA ILE A 332 3.42 20.74 11.94
C ILE A 332 3.06 20.06 13.27
N TYR A 333 3.40 18.77 13.44
CA TYR A 333 3.18 18.07 14.70
C TYR A 333 4.03 18.65 15.83
N GLU A 334 5.29 19.01 15.55
CA GLU A 334 6.18 19.66 16.51
C GLU A 334 5.75 21.11 16.82
N GLN A 335 5.11 21.79 15.85
CA GLN A 335 4.59 23.15 16.06
C GLN A 335 3.32 23.19 16.93
N LEU A 336 2.51 22.12 16.87
CA LEU A 336 1.24 22.06 17.60
C LEU A 336 1.39 21.41 18.98
N PHE A 337 2.41 20.58 19.15
CA PHE A 337 2.62 19.77 20.34
C PHE A 337 4.09 19.81 20.75
N ASP A 338 4.36 19.94 22.04
CA ASP A 338 5.69 19.70 22.59
C ASP A 338 5.92 18.18 22.69
N TRP A 339 6.23 17.60 21.53
CA TRP A 339 6.38 16.16 21.38
C TRP A 339 7.69 15.85 20.65
N ARG A 340 8.50 14.96 21.25
CA ARG A 340 9.78 14.47 20.71
C ARG A 340 9.91 12.94 20.88
#